data_3c48daeefa566701f8aa3eb641427a75
#
_entry.id   3c48daeefa566701f8aa3eb641427a75
#
_cell.length_a   1.000
_cell.length_b   1.000
_cell.length_c   1.000
_cell.angle_alpha   90.00
_cell.angle_beta   90.00
_cell.angle_gamma   90.00
#
_symmetry.space_group_name_H-M   'P 1'
#
loop_
_entity.id
_entity.type
_entity.pdbx_description
1 polymer ?
#
loop_
_entity_poly.entity_id
_entity_poly.type
_entity_poly.pdbx_seq_one_letter_code
_entity_poly.pdbx_strand_id
1 'polypeptide(L)'
;MELQHIKDNVYYLRGVINIGVVVGEEGQALLIDSGLGDRSGRRILRALEAEGLKPAAVLNTHCHGDHSGGNTYLVEQAGAKVYSPLHDAVILRQPVWGTLCLFAGADPIHELAIPRFSLRPSPVDVIVTEGELTVDGVTVEAVALPGHTGTHTGYITSGVFFLGDALCSEQELENAGIPYGYSVTMRLDTLQKLQNYNCDYYLLAHESLRRDIGELVELNRKRVEETLAFIVDYLSRQPAEASDVMVAVCEHFGLQLHNRGQIAFKIEGNRLLWYVDHCGGTGERSFNQCKTTAYMS
;
A
#
# COMPACT_ATOMS: atom_id res chain seq x y z
N MET A 1 8.08 -20.69 -0.49
CA MET A 1 7.41 -20.04 0.63
C MET A 1 6.97 -21.13 1.57
N GLU A 2 7.01 -20.88 2.85
CA GLU A 2 6.57 -21.82 3.88
C GLU A 2 5.40 -21.18 4.64
N LEU A 3 4.38 -21.96 4.93
CA LEU A 3 3.20 -21.52 5.67
C LEU A 3 3.57 -21.41 7.16
N GLN A 4 3.44 -20.21 7.72
CA GLN A 4 3.76 -19.93 9.11
C GLN A 4 2.48 -19.70 9.90
N HIS A 5 2.28 -20.44 10.98
CA HIS A 5 1.12 -20.32 11.84
C HIS A 5 1.19 -19.03 12.69
N ILE A 6 0.08 -18.33 12.81
CA ILE A 6 -0.09 -17.18 13.71
C ILE A 6 -0.97 -17.57 14.90
N LYS A 7 -2.23 -17.89 14.60
CA LYS A 7 -3.24 -18.21 15.62
C LYS A 7 -4.43 -18.94 14.97
N ASP A 8 -5.01 -19.91 15.66
CA ASP A 8 -6.18 -20.69 15.21
C ASP A 8 -6.01 -21.18 13.76
N ASN A 9 -6.87 -20.77 12.85
CA ASN A 9 -6.81 -21.08 11.42
C ASN A 9 -6.10 -19.99 10.57
N VAL A 10 -5.38 -19.08 11.21
CA VAL A 10 -4.71 -17.95 10.56
C VAL A 10 -3.21 -18.22 10.45
N TYR A 11 -2.69 -18.04 9.24
CA TYR A 11 -1.31 -18.26 8.85
C TYR A 11 -0.83 -17.09 7.97
N TYR A 12 0.44 -17.10 7.61
CA TYR A 12 0.98 -16.24 6.56
C TYR A 12 2.11 -16.92 5.78
N LEU A 13 2.32 -16.45 4.56
CA LEU A 13 3.44 -16.84 3.70
C LEU A 13 4.42 -15.67 3.60
N ARG A 14 5.67 -15.88 4.04
CA ARG A 14 6.69 -14.85 3.95
C ARG A 14 7.26 -14.76 2.54
N GLY A 15 7.23 -13.56 1.95
CA GLY A 15 7.73 -13.25 0.60
C GLY A 15 8.42 -11.90 0.52
N VAL A 16 8.27 -11.23 -0.63
CA VAL A 16 8.61 -9.80 -0.79
C VAL A 16 7.71 -8.99 0.12
N ILE A 17 6.43 -9.37 0.15
CA ILE A 17 5.48 -8.97 1.18
C ILE A 17 4.96 -10.23 1.91
N ASN A 18 4.37 -10.05 3.07
CA ASN A 18 3.65 -11.09 3.78
C ASN A 18 2.26 -11.27 3.17
N ILE A 19 1.91 -12.50 2.84
CA ILE A 19 0.60 -12.88 2.34
C ILE A 19 -0.17 -13.53 3.49
N GLY A 20 -1.28 -12.94 3.91
CA GLY A 20 -2.15 -13.57 4.90
C GLY A 20 -2.84 -14.80 4.31
N VAL A 21 -3.05 -15.82 5.15
CA VAL A 21 -3.75 -17.06 4.76
C VAL A 21 -4.72 -17.42 5.88
N VAL A 22 -6.01 -17.46 5.58
CA VAL A 22 -7.04 -17.93 6.51
C VAL A 22 -7.62 -19.22 5.96
N VAL A 23 -7.54 -20.30 6.74
CA VAL A 23 -7.96 -21.64 6.30
C VAL A 23 -9.37 -21.91 6.76
N GLY A 24 -10.26 -22.24 5.83
CA GLY A 24 -11.60 -22.67 6.11
C GLY A 24 -11.71 -24.18 6.42
N GLU A 25 -12.88 -24.61 6.85
CA GLU A 25 -13.11 -25.98 7.34
C GLU A 25 -12.92 -27.07 6.28
N GLU A 26 -13.13 -26.76 4.99
CA GLU A 26 -13.00 -27.71 3.88
C GLU A 26 -11.64 -27.61 3.16
N GLY A 27 -10.64 -26.93 3.77
CA GLY A 27 -9.30 -26.74 3.19
C GLY A 27 -9.23 -25.63 2.13
N GLN A 28 -10.27 -24.81 2.00
CA GLN A 28 -10.20 -23.57 1.22
C GLN A 28 -9.33 -22.55 1.94
N ALA A 29 -8.49 -21.85 1.19
CA ALA A 29 -7.65 -20.79 1.69
C ALA A 29 -8.13 -19.43 1.17
N LEU A 30 -8.42 -18.53 2.10
CA LEU A 30 -8.64 -17.12 1.84
C LEU A 30 -7.31 -16.41 1.96
N LEU A 31 -6.88 -15.74 0.90
CA LEU A 31 -5.61 -15.01 0.87
C LEU A 31 -5.84 -13.52 1.13
N ILE A 32 -4.97 -12.90 1.93
CA ILE A 32 -4.88 -11.45 2.04
C ILE A 32 -3.64 -11.02 1.24
N ASP A 33 -3.88 -10.38 0.10
CA ASP A 33 -2.93 -10.06 -0.96
C ASP A 33 -2.36 -11.30 -1.71
N SER A 34 -1.59 -11.06 -2.79
CA SER A 34 -1.08 -12.11 -3.68
C SER A 34 0.38 -11.92 -4.11
N GLY A 35 1.03 -10.84 -3.65
CA GLY A 35 2.44 -10.58 -3.90
C GLY A 35 2.75 -10.09 -5.31
N LEU A 36 4.05 -10.01 -5.62
CA LEU A 36 4.58 -9.38 -6.83
C LEU A 36 4.58 -10.33 -8.03
N GLY A 37 3.62 -10.14 -8.93
CA GLY A 37 3.54 -10.80 -10.24
C GLY A 37 3.30 -12.32 -10.18
N ASP A 38 3.24 -12.94 -11.34
CA ASP A 38 2.94 -14.37 -11.54
C ASP A 38 3.87 -15.30 -10.74
N ARG A 39 5.13 -14.88 -10.52
CA ARG A 39 6.08 -15.66 -9.72
C ARG A 39 5.62 -15.83 -8.28
N SER A 40 5.03 -14.79 -7.69
CA SER A 40 4.45 -14.86 -6.34
C SER A 40 3.22 -15.75 -6.33
N GLY A 41 2.27 -15.54 -7.26
CA GLY A 41 1.09 -16.39 -7.40
C GLY A 41 1.44 -17.88 -7.51
N ARG A 42 2.43 -18.23 -8.34
CA ARG A 42 2.94 -19.61 -8.46
C ARG A 42 3.52 -20.16 -7.17
N ARG A 43 4.26 -19.34 -6.40
CA ARG A 43 4.86 -19.77 -5.14
C ARG A 43 3.82 -19.94 -4.04
N ILE A 44 2.80 -19.07 -4.03
CA ILE A 44 1.64 -19.18 -3.12
C ILE A 44 0.89 -20.48 -3.42
N LEU A 45 0.50 -20.71 -4.67
CA LEU A 45 -0.24 -21.91 -5.06
C LEU A 45 0.50 -23.19 -4.64
N ARG A 46 1.79 -23.30 -4.96
CA ARG A 46 2.62 -24.47 -4.54
C ARG A 46 2.71 -24.63 -3.03
N ALA A 47 2.79 -23.54 -2.27
CA ALA A 47 2.85 -23.61 -0.82
C ALA A 47 1.54 -24.12 -0.22
N LEU A 48 0.40 -23.69 -0.76
CA LEU A 48 -0.93 -24.15 -0.34
C LEU A 48 -1.16 -25.62 -0.73
N GLU A 49 -0.82 -26.00 -1.97
CA GLU A 49 -0.93 -27.39 -2.45
C GLU A 49 -0.13 -28.38 -1.62
N ALA A 50 1.06 -27.98 -1.14
CA ALA A 50 1.89 -28.81 -0.25
C ALA A 50 1.20 -29.13 1.09
N GLU A 51 0.29 -28.28 1.54
CA GLU A 51 -0.50 -28.46 2.76
C GLU A 51 -1.92 -29.00 2.45
N GLY A 52 -2.19 -29.37 1.21
CA GLY A 52 -3.52 -29.85 0.78
C GLY A 52 -4.58 -28.75 0.71
N LEU A 53 -4.18 -27.47 0.69
CA LEU A 53 -5.07 -26.31 0.66
C LEU A 53 -5.30 -25.82 -0.77
N LYS A 54 -6.46 -25.17 -1.01
CA LYS A 54 -6.80 -24.56 -2.29
C LYS A 54 -7.15 -23.09 -2.13
N PRO A 55 -6.53 -22.17 -2.91
CA PRO A 55 -6.92 -20.77 -2.88
C PRO A 55 -8.35 -20.60 -3.42
N ALA A 56 -9.26 -20.17 -2.57
CA ALA A 56 -10.66 -19.91 -2.94
C ALA A 56 -10.86 -18.44 -3.33
N ALA A 57 -10.21 -17.53 -2.60
CA ALA A 57 -10.29 -16.10 -2.88
C ALA A 57 -9.01 -15.35 -2.49
N VAL A 58 -8.83 -14.18 -3.10
CA VAL A 58 -7.84 -13.17 -2.75
C VAL A 58 -8.57 -11.90 -2.33
N LEU A 59 -8.36 -11.44 -1.11
CA LEU A 59 -8.80 -10.16 -0.61
C LEU A 59 -7.62 -9.18 -0.69
N ASN A 60 -7.66 -8.26 -1.65
CA ASN A 60 -6.60 -7.27 -1.76
C ASN A 60 -6.77 -6.15 -0.73
N THR A 61 -5.67 -5.77 -0.08
CA THR A 61 -5.64 -4.57 0.75
C THR A 61 -5.69 -3.32 -0.12
N HIS A 62 -5.00 -3.34 -1.26
CA HIS A 62 -4.97 -2.28 -2.26
C HIS A 62 -4.39 -2.78 -3.61
N CYS A 63 -4.28 -1.89 -4.59
CA CYS A 63 -3.96 -2.25 -5.98
C CYS A 63 -2.47 -2.30 -6.33
N HIS A 64 -1.53 -1.98 -5.45
CA HIS A 64 -0.13 -1.95 -5.82
C HIS A 64 0.40 -3.32 -6.25
N GLY A 65 1.39 -3.31 -7.16
CA GLY A 65 1.84 -4.51 -7.86
C GLY A 65 2.46 -5.58 -6.98
N ASP A 66 3.04 -5.20 -5.86
CA ASP A 66 3.59 -6.11 -4.87
C ASP A 66 2.52 -6.75 -3.97
N HIS A 67 1.30 -6.21 -3.96
CA HIS A 67 0.13 -6.74 -3.23
C HIS A 67 -0.81 -7.55 -4.11
N SER A 68 -1.01 -7.12 -5.34
CA SER A 68 -2.04 -7.65 -6.23
C SER A 68 -1.51 -8.38 -7.48
N GLY A 69 -0.18 -8.35 -7.70
CA GLY A 69 0.42 -8.86 -8.92
C GLY A 69 0.24 -10.34 -9.17
N GLY A 70 0.02 -11.15 -8.14
CA GLY A 70 -0.25 -12.57 -8.24
C GLY A 70 -1.70 -12.95 -8.55
N ASN A 71 -2.65 -11.98 -8.49
CA ASN A 71 -4.08 -12.23 -8.67
C ASN A 71 -4.38 -13.01 -9.96
N THR A 72 -3.95 -12.49 -11.08
CA THR A 72 -4.25 -13.08 -12.41
C THR A 72 -3.79 -14.53 -12.49
N TYR A 73 -2.60 -14.84 -11.96
CA TYR A 73 -2.10 -16.22 -11.92
C TYR A 73 -2.99 -17.13 -11.05
N LEU A 74 -3.40 -16.67 -9.86
CA LEU A 74 -4.26 -17.44 -8.96
C LEU A 74 -5.66 -17.65 -9.55
N VAL A 75 -6.20 -16.66 -10.25
CA VAL A 75 -7.47 -16.79 -10.98
C VAL A 75 -7.35 -17.81 -12.11
N GLU A 76 -6.34 -17.70 -12.96
CA GLU A 76 -6.14 -18.58 -14.12
C GLU A 76 -5.84 -20.04 -13.73
N GLN A 77 -5.08 -20.26 -12.65
CA GLN A 77 -4.61 -21.59 -12.28
C GLN A 77 -5.48 -22.29 -11.23
N ALA A 78 -6.18 -21.54 -10.38
CA ALA A 78 -6.94 -22.10 -9.27
C ALA A 78 -8.42 -21.68 -9.25
N GLY A 79 -8.82 -20.73 -10.09
CA GLY A 79 -10.19 -20.20 -10.10
C GLY A 79 -10.51 -19.33 -8.89
N ALA A 80 -9.49 -18.77 -8.23
CA ALA A 80 -9.68 -17.91 -7.06
C ALA A 80 -10.49 -16.66 -7.42
N LYS A 81 -11.45 -16.28 -6.58
CA LYS A 81 -12.19 -15.02 -6.74
C LYS A 81 -11.37 -13.86 -6.18
N VAL A 82 -11.50 -12.68 -6.77
CA VAL A 82 -10.80 -11.47 -6.36
C VAL A 82 -11.78 -10.48 -5.71
N TYR A 83 -11.45 -10.07 -4.51
CA TYR A 83 -12.13 -9.06 -3.72
C TYR A 83 -11.23 -7.85 -3.59
N SER A 84 -11.72 -6.64 -3.84
CA SER A 84 -10.90 -5.44 -3.79
C SER A 84 -11.71 -4.21 -3.37
N PRO A 85 -11.10 -3.25 -2.67
CA PRO A 85 -11.72 -1.95 -2.42
C PRO A 85 -12.03 -1.20 -3.73
N LEU A 86 -13.00 -0.26 -3.67
CA LEU A 86 -13.62 0.32 -4.87
C LEU A 86 -12.65 0.98 -5.84
N HIS A 87 -11.82 1.93 -5.38
CA HIS A 87 -10.91 2.67 -6.27
C HIS A 87 -9.78 1.75 -6.76
N ASP A 88 -9.31 0.87 -5.89
CA ASP A 88 -8.27 -0.10 -6.19
C ASP A 88 -8.75 -1.11 -7.25
N ALA A 89 -10.03 -1.52 -7.21
CA ALA A 89 -10.63 -2.39 -8.20
C ALA A 89 -10.63 -1.82 -9.63
N VAL A 90 -10.76 -0.50 -9.77
CA VAL A 90 -10.67 0.18 -11.08
C VAL A 90 -9.27 -0.01 -11.67
N ILE A 91 -8.23 0.18 -10.86
CA ILE A 91 -6.83 0.01 -11.27
C ILE A 91 -6.54 -1.47 -11.58
N LEU A 92 -7.01 -2.40 -10.75
CA LEU A 92 -6.82 -3.84 -10.98
C LEU A 92 -7.44 -4.30 -12.31
N ARG A 93 -8.64 -3.84 -12.62
CA ARG A 93 -9.32 -4.16 -13.89
C ARG A 93 -8.69 -3.49 -15.10
N GLN A 94 -8.15 -2.27 -14.90
CA GLN A 94 -7.56 -1.42 -15.94
C GLN A 94 -6.24 -0.80 -15.42
N PRO A 95 -5.12 -1.56 -15.39
CA PRO A 95 -3.86 -1.13 -14.79
C PRO A 95 -3.25 0.14 -15.41
N VAL A 96 -3.65 0.48 -16.63
CA VAL A 96 -3.24 1.74 -17.27
C VAL A 96 -3.57 2.97 -16.42
N TRP A 97 -4.65 2.94 -15.64
CA TRP A 97 -4.99 4.06 -14.75
C TRP A 97 -3.98 4.23 -13.63
N GLY A 98 -3.49 3.13 -13.04
CA GLY A 98 -2.41 3.19 -12.04
C GLY A 98 -1.13 3.76 -12.63
N THR A 99 -0.75 3.32 -13.84
CA THR A 99 0.40 3.83 -14.57
C THR A 99 0.27 5.33 -14.88
N LEU A 100 -0.86 5.76 -15.41
CA LEU A 100 -1.14 7.17 -15.71
C LEU A 100 -1.06 8.04 -14.44
N CYS A 101 -1.60 7.58 -13.31
CA CYS A 101 -1.52 8.29 -12.04
C CYS A 101 -0.09 8.39 -11.52
N LEU A 102 0.68 7.30 -11.56
CA LEU A 102 2.07 7.28 -11.07
C LEU A 102 3.02 8.15 -11.89
N PHE A 103 2.81 8.23 -13.21
CA PHE A 103 3.71 8.91 -14.15
C PHE A 103 3.12 10.21 -14.72
N ALA A 104 2.17 10.82 -14.01
CA ALA A 104 1.55 12.10 -14.39
C ALA A 104 0.97 12.09 -15.82
N GLY A 105 0.33 11.00 -16.21
CA GLY A 105 -0.31 10.83 -17.52
C GLY A 105 0.61 10.33 -18.64
N ALA A 106 1.90 10.09 -18.34
CA ALA A 106 2.85 9.55 -19.32
C ALA A 106 2.93 8.02 -19.27
N ASP A 107 3.31 7.41 -20.38
CA ASP A 107 3.69 5.99 -20.41
C ASP A 107 5.05 5.80 -19.71
N PRO A 108 5.26 4.75 -18.89
CA PRO A 108 6.53 4.54 -18.21
C PRO A 108 7.64 4.25 -19.21
N ILE A 109 8.82 4.80 -18.94
CA ILE A 109 10.02 4.39 -19.67
C ILE A 109 10.34 2.93 -19.37
N HIS A 110 11.10 2.28 -20.26
CA HIS A 110 11.40 0.84 -20.20
C HIS A 110 11.90 0.38 -18.82
N GLU A 111 12.74 1.17 -18.16
CA GLU A 111 13.32 0.87 -16.85
C GLU A 111 12.28 0.86 -15.70
N LEU A 112 11.14 1.48 -15.91
CA LEU A 112 10.01 1.52 -14.97
C LEU A 112 8.86 0.59 -15.35
N ALA A 113 8.91 -0.02 -16.54
CA ALA A 113 7.96 -1.04 -16.98
C ALA A 113 8.23 -2.39 -16.26
N ILE A 114 8.28 -2.36 -14.94
CA ILE A 114 8.53 -3.52 -14.06
C ILE A 114 7.23 -3.97 -13.38
N PRO A 115 7.13 -5.23 -12.92
CA PRO A 115 5.88 -5.78 -12.34
C PRO A 115 5.28 -4.96 -11.19
N ARG A 116 6.07 -4.16 -10.47
CA ARG A 116 5.58 -3.26 -9.42
C ARG A 116 4.70 -2.14 -9.98
N PHE A 117 5.00 -1.64 -11.18
CA PHE A 117 4.34 -0.51 -11.81
C PHE A 117 3.52 -0.88 -13.06
N SER A 118 3.72 -2.08 -13.59
CA SER A 118 3.03 -2.60 -14.79
C SER A 118 2.33 -3.91 -14.47
N LEU A 119 1.12 -3.79 -13.92
CA LEU A 119 0.29 -4.93 -13.56
C LEU A 119 -0.32 -5.60 -14.80
N ARG A 120 -0.55 -6.91 -14.73
CA ARG A 120 -1.52 -7.60 -15.59
C ARG A 120 -2.93 -7.26 -15.11
N PRO A 121 -3.90 -7.03 -16.04
CA PRO A 121 -5.29 -6.86 -15.65
C PRO A 121 -5.77 -8.07 -14.83
N SER A 122 -6.44 -7.80 -13.74
CA SER A 122 -7.06 -8.80 -12.87
C SER A 122 -8.57 -8.60 -12.85
N PRO A 123 -9.39 -9.68 -12.96
CA PRO A 123 -10.79 -9.56 -12.63
C PRO A 123 -10.93 -9.13 -11.16
N VAL A 124 -12.03 -8.47 -10.85
CA VAL A 124 -12.47 -8.21 -9.47
C VAL A 124 -13.93 -8.65 -9.42
N ASP A 125 -14.20 -9.70 -8.66
CA ASP A 125 -15.53 -10.30 -8.55
C ASP A 125 -16.42 -9.52 -7.59
N VAL A 126 -15.83 -9.02 -6.48
CA VAL A 126 -16.57 -8.34 -5.41
C VAL A 126 -15.86 -7.05 -5.01
N ILE A 127 -16.63 -5.97 -4.90
CA ILE A 127 -16.15 -4.73 -4.29
C ILE A 127 -16.33 -4.83 -2.78
N VAL A 128 -15.23 -4.67 -2.05
CA VAL A 128 -15.20 -4.70 -0.60
C VAL A 128 -15.61 -3.34 -0.04
N THR A 129 -16.47 -3.36 0.96
CA THR A 129 -16.83 -2.21 1.79
C THR A 129 -16.50 -2.51 3.25
N GLU A 130 -16.32 -1.49 4.07
CA GLU A 130 -16.07 -1.64 5.51
C GLU A 130 -17.19 -2.45 6.18
N GLY A 131 -16.82 -3.38 7.07
CA GLY A 131 -17.71 -4.23 7.83
C GLY A 131 -17.41 -5.73 7.67
N GLU A 132 -18.32 -6.56 8.17
CA GLU A 132 -18.19 -8.01 8.12
C GLU A 132 -18.37 -8.55 6.69
N LEU A 133 -17.50 -9.46 6.30
CA LEU A 133 -17.48 -10.13 5.00
C LEU A 133 -17.29 -11.64 5.21
N THR A 134 -18.23 -12.46 4.72
CA THR A 134 -18.08 -13.90 4.72
C THR A 134 -17.77 -14.41 3.30
N VAL A 135 -16.68 -15.14 3.17
CA VAL A 135 -16.18 -15.72 1.92
C VAL A 135 -15.94 -17.20 2.12
N ASP A 136 -16.69 -18.05 1.42
CA ASP A 136 -16.58 -19.52 1.48
C ASP A 136 -16.54 -20.07 2.93
N GLY A 137 -17.42 -19.54 3.80
CA GLY A 137 -17.53 -19.94 5.21
C GLY A 137 -16.52 -19.30 6.16
N VAL A 138 -15.54 -18.53 5.66
CA VAL A 138 -14.60 -17.76 6.48
C VAL A 138 -15.10 -16.34 6.65
N THR A 139 -15.23 -15.89 7.88
CA THR A 139 -15.63 -14.51 8.20
C THR A 139 -14.43 -13.66 8.54
N VAL A 140 -14.33 -12.49 7.89
CA VAL A 140 -13.35 -11.45 8.16
C VAL A 140 -14.04 -10.10 8.32
N GLU A 141 -13.48 -9.21 9.11
CA GLU A 141 -13.90 -7.81 9.19
C GLU A 141 -13.00 -6.98 8.25
N ALA A 142 -13.60 -6.31 7.28
CA ALA A 142 -12.92 -5.34 6.42
C ALA A 142 -12.92 -3.98 7.11
N VAL A 143 -11.74 -3.40 7.28
CA VAL A 143 -11.50 -2.13 7.97
C VAL A 143 -10.95 -1.12 6.97
N ALA A 144 -11.66 -0.02 6.72
CA ALA A 144 -11.17 1.05 5.86
C ALA A 144 -9.98 1.76 6.53
N LEU A 145 -8.83 1.76 5.86
CA LEU A 145 -7.57 2.38 6.28
C LEU A 145 -7.01 3.28 5.15
N PRO A 146 -7.78 4.27 4.65
CA PRO A 146 -7.35 5.10 3.54
C PRO A 146 -6.14 5.97 3.91
N GLY A 147 -5.39 6.39 2.89
CA GLY A 147 -4.21 7.26 3.05
C GLY A 147 -3.03 6.78 2.22
N HIS A 148 -2.72 5.49 2.22
CA HIS A 148 -1.76 4.90 1.28
C HIS A 148 -2.36 4.82 -0.13
N THR A 149 -3.54 4.24 -0.30
CA THR A 149 -4.45 4.46 -1.42
C THR A 149 -5.76 5.06 -0.92
N GLY A 150 -6.61 5.52 -1.84
CA GLY A 150 -7.87 6.19 -1.48
C GLY A 150 -8.90 5.28 -0.82
N THR A 151 -8.80 3.97 -1.04
CA THR A 151 -9.71 2.96 -0.46
C THR A 151 -8.97 1.78 0.18
N HIS A 152 -7.69 1.97 0.55
CA HIS A 152 -6.91 0.95 1.25
C HIS A 152 -7.71 0.31 2.39
N THR A 153 -7.68 -1.02 2.47
CA THR A 153 -8.47 -1.80 3.43
C THR A 153 -7.58 -2.81 4.14
N GLY A 154 -7.67 -2.86 5.46
CA GLY A 154 -7.11 -3.94 6.26
C GLY A 154 -8.17 -5.00 6.56
N TYR A 155 -7.76 -6.17 7.06
CA TYR A 155 -8.66 -7.27 7.38
C TYR A 155 -8.37 -7.85 8.75
N ILE A 156 -9.42 -8.10 9.53
CA ILE A 156 -9.30 -8.72 10.86
C ILE A 156 -10.02 -10.07 10.84
N THR A 157 -9.37 -11.10 11.37
CA THR A 157 -10.02 -12.39 11.66
C THR A 157 -9.27 -13.09 12.79
N SER A 158 -9.98 -13.79 13.68
CA SER A 158 -9.42 -14.54 14.82
C SER A 158 -8.44 -13.71 15.68
N GLY A 159 -8.65 -12.40 15.79
CA GLY A 159 -7.77 -11.50 16.55
C GLY A 159 -6.43 -11.18 15.85
N VAL A 160 -6.30 -11.46 14.56
CA VAL A 160 -5.15 -11.08 13.71
C VAL A 160 -5.57 -9.97 12.77
N PHE A 161 -4.85 -8.85 12.77
CA PHE A 161 -5.08 -7.72 11.88
C PHE A 161 -4.02 -7.64 10.78
N PHE A 162 -4.43 -7.83 9.54
CA PHE A 162 -3.63 -7.65 8.33
C PHE A 162 -3.71 -6.18 7.89
N LEU A 163 -2.62 -5.45 8.05
CA LEU A 163 -2.60 -3.99 7.89
C LEU A 163 -2.31 -3.51 6.46
N GLY A 164 -1.79 -4.39 5.59
CA GLY A 164 -1.24 -3.96 4.30
C GLY A 164 -0.18 -2.86 4.49
N ASP A 165 -0.28 -1.79 3.70
CA ASP A 165 0.63 -0.62 3.73
C ASP A 165 0.05 0.58 4.49
N ALA A 166 -0.97 0.34 5.34
CA ALA A 166 -1.50 1.39 6.19
C ALA A 166 -0.49 1.87 7.23
N LEU A 167 0.48 1.03 7.59
CA LEU A 167 1.53 1.30 8.57
C LEU A 167 2.89 0.84 8.03
N CYS A 168 3.87 1.73 8.02
CA CYS A 168 5.26 1.42 7.67
C CYS A 168 6.03 0.96 8.90
N SER A 169 6.90 -0.04 8.73
CA SER A 169 7.88 -0.43 9.73
C SER A 169 8.95 0.65 9.97
N GLU A 170 9.70 0.52 11.04
CA GLU A 170 10.84 1.41 11.34
C GLU A 170 11.84 1.41 10.17
N GLN A 171 12.16 0.22 9.65
CA GLN A 171 13.11 0.07 8.55
C GLN A 171 12.60 0.70 7.26
N GLU A 172 11.30 0.63 6.98
CA GLU A 172 10.71 1.31 5.82
C GLU A 172 10.78 2.83 5.97
N LEU A 173 10.50 3.37 7.16
CA LEU A 173 10.60 4.80 7.44
C LEU A 173 12.04 5.31 7.35
N GLU A 174 13.03 4.51 7.74
CA GLU A 174 14.45 4.83 7.58
C GLU A 174 14.88 4.82 6.10
N ASN A 175 14.48 3.80 5.35
CA ASN A 175 14.89 3.61 3.96
C ASN A 175 14.18 4.56 2.99
N ALA A 176 12.88 4.76 3.18
CA ALA A 176 12.06 5.56 2.28
C ALA A 176 12.07 7.05 2.64
N GLY A 177 12.38 7.39 3.89
CA GLY A 177 12.33 8.75 4.41
C GLY A 177 10.91 9.31 4.45
N ILE A 178 10.20 9.32 3.33
CA ILE A 178 8.83 9.79 3.18
C ILE A 178 7.95 8.60 2.78
N PRO A 179 6.95 8.21 3.58
CA PRO A 179 6.02 7.18 3.20
C PRO A 179 5.22 7.57 1.96
N TYR A 180 5.07 6.65 1.01
CA TYR A 180 4.14 6.85 -0.11
C TYR A 180 2.71 7.01 0.40
N GLY A 181 1.94 7.89 -0.23
CA GLY A 181 0.54 8.07 0.13
C GLY A 181 -0.27 8.83 -0.90
N TYR A 182 -1.58 8.63 -0.82
CA TYR A 182 -2.61 9.31 -1.59
C TYR A 182 -3.11 10.58 -0.90
N SER A 183 -3.21 10.58 0.44
CA SER A 183 -3.72 11.72 1.21
C SER A 183 -3.14 11.77 2.63
N VAL A 184 -2.51 12.90 2.97
CA VAL A 184 -1.97 13.18 4.31
C VAL A 184 -3.05 13.12 5.37
N THR A 185 -4.18 13.81 5.12
CA THR A 185 -5.30 13.85 6.08
C THR A 185 -5.83 12.45 6.34
N MET A 186 -6.16 11.69 5.29
CA MET A 186 -6.64 10.32 5.44
C MET A 186 -5.63 9.42 6.15
N ARG A 187 -4.32 9.61 5.89
CA ARG A 187 -3.28 8.85 6.57
C ARG A 187 -3.22 9.15 8.07
N LEU A 188 -3.28 10.42 8.45
CA LEU A 188 -3.32 10.81 9.87
C LEU A 188 -4.58 10.28 10.57
N ASP A 189 -5.74 10.35 9.92
CA ASP A 189 -6.99 9.78 10.43
C ASP A 189 -6.88 8.25 10.59
N THR A 190 -6.28 7.57 9.61
CA THR A 190 -6.02 6.12 9.68
C THR A 190 -5.09 5.77 10.84
N LEU A 191 -3.98 6.50 11.02
CA LEU A 191 -3.06 6.30 12.14
C LEU A 191 -3.76 6.53 13.49
N GLN A 192 -4.63 7.54 13.59
CA GLN A 192 -5.45 7.76 14.79
C GLN A 192 -6.46 6.62 15.00
N LYS A 193 -7.10 6.14 13.93
CA LYS A 193 -8.04 5.01 13.96
C LYS A 193 -7.38 3.73 14.46
N LEU A 194 -6.16 3.43 14.01
CA LEU A 194 -5.40 2.23 14.40
C LEU A 194 -5.14 2.12 15.90
N GLN A 195 -5.05 3.24 16.61
CA GLN A 195 -4.89 3.25 18.08
C GLN A 195 -6.10 2.67 18.84
N ASN A 196 -7.26 2.58 18.21
CA ASN A 196 -8.48 2.04 18.82
C ASN A 196 -8.63 0.52 18.66
N TYR A 197 -7.75 -0.12 17.89
CA TYR A 197 -7.79 -1.57 17.69
C TYR A 197 -6.89 -2.28 18.71
N ASN A 198 -7.44 -3.34 19.30
CA ASN A 198 -6.71 -4.20 20.22
C ASN A 198 -6.82 -5.66 19.74
N CYS A 199 -5.90 -6.04 18.85
CA CYS A 199 -5.80 -7.39 18.31
C CYS A 199 -4.64 -8.15 18.97
N ASP A 200 -4.71 -9.48 18.97
CA ASP A 200 -3.63 -10.31 19.52
C ASP A 200 -2.34 -10.22 18.69
N TYR A 201 -2.53 -9.99 17.37
CA TYR A 201 -1.44 -9.88 16.41
C TYR A 201 -1.76 -8.88 15.30
N TYR A 202 -0.72 -8.26 14.80
CA TYR A 202 -0.73 -7.34 13.67
C TYR A 202 0.29 -7.81 12.64
N LEU A 203 -0.14 -8.08 11.41
CA LEU A 203 0.75 -8.44 10.31
C LEU A 203 0.93 -7.25 9.38
N LEU A 204 2.14 -6.70 9.34
CA LEU A 204 2.55 -5.69 8.38
C LEU A 204 2.94 -6.36 7.05
N ALA A 205 2.73 -5.69 5.94
CA ALA A 205 3.06 -6.26 4.64
C ALA A 205 4.57 -6.52 4.47
N HIS A 206 5.40 -5.58 4.85
CA HIS A 206 6.85 -5.60 4.57
C HIS A 206 7.73 -6.01 5.77
N GLU A 207 7.15 -6.43 6.88
CA GLU A 207 7.88 -6.77 8.10
C GLU A 207 7.30 -8.00 8.81
N SER A 208 7.80 -8.24 10.03
CA SER A 208 7.38 -9.35 10.88
C SER A 208 6.04 -9.12 11.56
N LEU A 209 5.48 -10.20 12.08
CA LEU A 209 4.31 -10.21 12.94
C LEU A 209 4.60 -9.46 14.26
N ARG A 210 3.65 -8.62 14.69
CA ARG A 210 3.75 -7.85 15.95
C ARG A 210 2.58 -8.16 16.87
N ARG A 211 2.79 -7.95 18.17
CA ARG A 211 1.72 -8.00 19.20
C ARG A 211 1.22 -6.63 19.58
N ASP A 212 1.99 -5.60 19.29
CA ASP A 212 1.66 -4.21 19.57
C ASP A 212 2.16 -3.31 18.44
N ILE A 213 1.41 -2.27 18.12
CA ILE A 213 1.74 -1.29 17.09
C ILE A 213 1.70 0.16 17.60
N GLY A 214 1.46 0.40 18.88
CA GLY A 214 1.26 1.73 19.42
C GLY A 214 2.46 2.66 19.17
N GLU A 215 3.67 2.21 19.50
CA GLU A 215 4.90 2.97 19.24
C GLU A 215 5.15 3.18 17.75
N LEU A 216 4.83 2.18 16.93
CA LEU A 216 5.01 2.25 15.48
C LEU A 216 4.01 3.22 14.83
N VAL A 217 2.76 3.25 15.29
CA VAL A 217 1.74 4.21 14.84
C VAL A 217 2.22 5.64 15.16
N GLU A 218 2.75 5.86 16.36
CA GLU A 218 3.27 7.16 16.77
C GLU A 218 4.49 7.58 15.93
N LEU A 219 5.39 6.64 15.63
CA LEU A 219 6.56 6.89 14.78
C LEU A 219 6.12 7.29 13.35
N ASN A 220 5.13 6.59 12.78
CA ASN A 220 4.57 6.93 11.47
C ASN A 220 3.92 8.33 11.48
N ARG A 221 3.14 8.64 12.52
CA ARG A 221 2.50 9.95 12.69
C ARG A 221 3.56 11.05 12.75
N LYS A 222 4.55 10.89 13.62
CA LYS A 222 5.66 11.83 13.78
C LYS A 222 6.40 12.09 12.46
N ARG A 223 6.68 11.05 11.67
CA ARG A 223 7.35 11.20 10.37
C ARG A 223 6.52 12.05 9.39
N VAL A 224 5.20 11.86 9.35
CA VAL A 224 4.30 12.68 8.52
C VAL A 224 4.32 14.14 9.00
N GLU A 225 4.17 14.37 10.31
CA GLU A 225 4.16 15.71 10.90
C GLU A 225 5.49 16.45 10.72
N GLU A 226 6.64 15.77 10.90
CA GLU A 226 7.98 16.34 10.66
C GLU A 226 8.15 16.75 9.20
N THR A 227 7.69 15.90 8.25
CA THR A 227 7.75 16.21 6.82
C THR A 227 6.91 17.44 6.49
N LEU A 228 5.67 17.51 7.01
CA LEU A 228 4.79 18.67 6.84
C LEU A 228 5.42 19.94 7.41
N ALA A 229 5.92 19.88 8.64
CA ALA A 229 6.54 21.04 9.31
C ALA A 229 7.75 21.56 8.53
N PHE A 230 8.60 20.65 8.02
CA PHE A 230 9.74 21.02 7.19
C PHE A 230 9.32 21.72 5.91
N ILE A 231 8.32 21.17 5.18
CA ILE A 231 7.85 21.75 3.91
C ILE A 231 7.23 23.13 4.15
N VAL A 232 6.40 23.29 5.20
CA VAL A 232 5.82 24.60 5.55
C VAL A 232 6.89 25.62 5.87
N ASP A 233 7.88 25.27 6.69
CA ASP A 233 9.00 26.14 7.04
C ASP A 233 9.83 26.52 5.81
N TYR A 234 10.16 25.55 4.94
CA TYR A 234 10.92 25.78 3.70
C TYR A 234 10.19 26.78 2.78
N LEU A 235 8.90 26.55 2.50
CA LEU A 235 8.08 27.39 1.63
C LEU A 235 7.78 28.78 2.24
N SER A 236 7.82 28.91 3.57
CA SER A 236 7.65 30.21 4.24
C SER A 236 8.82 31.16 4.02
N ARG A 237 10.01 30.62 3.74
CA ARG A 237 11.24 31.41 3.57
C ARG A 237 11.40 31.91 2.13
N GLN A 238 10.94 31.14 1.15
CA GLN A 238 11.05 31.47 -0.26
C GLN A 238 10.05 30.67 -1.12
N PRO A 239 9.53 31.24 -2.21
CA PRO A 239 8.81 30.46 -3.21
C PRO A 239 9.75 29.40 -3.80
N ALA A 240 9.27 28.18 -4.02
CA ALA A 240 10.03 27.10 -4.61
C ALA A 240 9.12 26.21 -5.47
N GLU A 241 9.72 25.54 -6.47
CA GLU A 241 9.02 24.50 -7.22
C GLU A 241 9.00 23.18 -6.45
N ALA A 242 8.07 22.29 -6.80
CA ALA A 242 7.95 20.99 -6.15
C ALA A 242 9.25 20.17 -6.19
N SER A 243 10.03 20.31 -7.28
CA SER A 243 11.35 19.70 -7.44
C SER A 243 12.36 20.16 -6.38
N ASP A 244 12.38 21.47 -6.09
CA ASP A 244 13.33 22.05 -5.11
C ASP A 244 12.96 21.62 -3.69
N VAL A 245 11.64 21.65 -3.38
CA VAL A 245 11.13 21.16 -2.11
C VAL A 245 11.49 19.68 -1.90
N MET A 246 11.38 18.87 -2.95
CA MET A 246 11.70 17.45 -2.87
C MET A 246 13.21 17.23 -2.61
N VAL A 247 14.09 17.94 -3.29
CA VAL A 247 15.53 17.86 -3.02
C VAL A 247 15.82 18.23 -1.59
N ALA A 248 15.24 19.35 -1.11
CA ALA A 248 15.40 19.82 0.27
C ALA A 248 14.89 18.80 1.31
N VAL A 249 13.76 18.15 1.05
CA VAL A 249 13.22 17.09 1.93
C VAL A 249 14.14 15.86 1.92
N CYS A 250 14.63 15.43 0.76
CA CYS A 250 15.60 14.34 0.69
C CYS A 250 16.89 14.64 1.46
N GLU A 251 17.43 15.83 1.33
CA GLU A 251 18.61 16.29 2.08
C GLU A 251 18.32 16.33 3.60
N HIS A 252 17.15 16.85 4.00
CA HIS A 252 16.74 16.92 5.39
C HIS A 252 16.70 15.54 6.08
N PHE A 253 16.20 14.53 5.37
CA PHE A 253 16.13 13.15 5.89
C PHE A 253 17.36 12.30 5.55
N GLY A 254 18.42 12.88 4.94
CA GLY A 254 19.64 12.18 4.58
C GLY A 254 19.46 11.12 3.48
N LEU A 255 18.44 11.26 2.64
CA LEU A 255 18.14 10.32 1.57
C LEU A 255 19.07 10.56 0.40
N GLN A 256 19.79 9.50 -0.06
CA GLN A 256 20.65 9.61 -1.22
C GLN A 256 19.84 9.43 -2.50
N LEU A 257 19.82 10.45 -3.33
CA LEU A 257 19.38 10.38 -4.72
C LEU A 257 20.44 9.64 -5.53
N HIS A 258 20.37 8.31 -5.63
CA HIS A 258 21.29 7.52 -6.43
C HIS A 258 21.21 7.84 -7.92
N ASN A 259 22.22 7.41 -8.74
CA ASN A 259 22.28 7.60 -10.20
C ASN A 259 21.13 6.93 -11.01
N ARG A 260 20.31 6.10 -10.42
CA ARG A 260 18.93 5.78 -10.86
C ARG A 260 17.96 6.90 -10.50
N GLY A 261 18.45 7.95 -9.91
CA GLY A 261 17.75 9.03 -9.23
C GLY A 261 16.87 9.90 -10.12
N GLN A 262 17.15 10.09 -11.41
CA GLN A 262 16.25 10.87 -12.25
C GLN A 262 14.90 10.18 -12.48
N ILE A 263 14.87 8.85 -12.42
CA ILE A 263 13.68 8.03 -12.60
C ILE A 263 12.94 7.92 -11.26
N ALA A 264 13.66 7.61 -10.19
CA ALA A 264 13.12 7.67 -8.83
C ALA A 264 12.64 9.09 -8.47
N PHE A 265 13.33 10.12 -8.96
CA PHE A 265 13.00 11.53 -8.80
C PHE A 265 11.58 11.89 -9.29
N LYS A 266 11.12 11.38 -10.45
CA LYS A 266 9.76 11.62 -10.92
C LYS A 266 8.72 10.90 -10.04
N ILE A 267 9.02 9.70 -9.57
CA ILE A 267 8.13 8.96 -8.65
C ILE A 267 8.11 9.64 -7.28
N GLU A 268 9.27 10.03 -6.76
CA GLU A 268 9.37 10.76 -5.49
C GLU A 268 8.76 12.17 -5.58
N GLY A 269 8.88 12.85 -6.73
CA GLY A 269 8.23 14.14 -6.98
C GLY A 269 6.70 14.03 -6.89
N ASN A 270 6.11 12.95 -7.41
CA ASN A 270 4.68 12.69 -7.25
C ASN A 270 4.28 12.39 -5.80
N ARG A 271 5.15 11.72 -5.02
CA ARG A 271 4.95 11.54 -3.57
C ARG A 271 4.92 12.88 -2.84
N LEU A 272 5.75 13.83 -3.26
CA LEU A 272 5.85 15.13 -2.62
C LEU A 272 4.69 16.07 -2.94
N LEU A 273 4.11 16.00 -4.14
CA LEU A 273 2.90 16.77 -4.49
C LEU A 273 1.79 16.57 -3.47
N TRP A 274 1.68 15.37 -2.94
CA TRP A 274 0.75 15.03 -1.88
C TRP A 274 0.96 15.84 -0.58
N TYR A 275 2.21 16.10 -0.17
CA TYR A 275 2.52 16.93 0.98
C TYR A 275 2.34 18.43 0.67
N VAL A 276 2.76 18.87 -0.50
CA VAL A 276 2.66 20.26 -0.93
C VAL A 276 1.19 20.70 -1.03
N ASP A 277 0.32 19.88 -1.60
CA ASP A 277 -1.10 20.16 -1.67
C ASP A 277 -1.74 20.31 -0.28
N HIS A 278 -1.33 19.49 0.68
CA HIS A 278 -1.82 19.58 2.06
C HIS A 278 -1.37 20.89 2.75
N CYS A 279 -0.12 21.29 2.57
CA CYS A 279 0.42 22.52 3.15
C CYS A 279 -0.21 23.79 2.53
N GLY A 280 -0.59 23.77 1.26
CA GLY A 280 -1.20 24.91 0.56
C GLY A 280 -2.60 25.26 1.04
N GLY A 281 -3.31 24.34 1.70
CA GLY A 281 -4.65 24.58 2.26
C GLY A 281 -4.67 25.44 3.52
N THR A 282 -3.52 25.72 4.14
CA THR A 282 -3.41 26.46 5.41
C THR A 282 -2.90 27.91 5.26
N GLY A 283 -2.52 28.35 4.03
CA GLY A 283 -1.98 29.68 3.79
C GLY A 283 -2.48 30.34 2.50
N GLU A 284 -3.31 31.37 2.62
CA GLU A 284 -4.00 32.04 1.52
C GLU A 284 -3.11 32.71 0.43
N ARG A 285 -1.78 32.62 0.44
CA ARG A 285 -0.93 33.43 -0.46
C ARG A 285 0.04 32.68 -1.38
N SER A 286 0.34 31.40 -1.20
CA SER A 286 1.38 30.73 -2.00
C SER A 286 0.82 29.88 -3.17
N PHE A 287 -0.43 29.48 -3.12
CA PHE A 287 -1.01 28.51 -4.04
C PHE A 287 -1.26 29.03 -5.46
N ASN A 288 -1.51 30.32 -5.63
CA ASN A 288 -1.79 30.89 -6.96
C ASN A 288 -0.54 31.06 -7.84
N GLN A 289 0.67 30.98 -7.29
CA GLN A 289 1.90 31.05 -8.07
C GLN A 289 2.41 29.67 -8.48
N CYS A 290 2.21 28.62 -7.69
CA CYS A 290 2.59 27.26 -8.07
C CYS A 290 1.75 26.64 -9.20
N LYS A 291 0.47 27.02 -9.31
CA LYS A 291 -0.44 26.46 -10.33
C LYS A 291 -0.14 26.89 -11.77
N THR A 292 0.62 27.96 -11.99
CA THR A 292 0.80 28.53 -13.34
C THR A 292 2.02 27.96 -14.07
N THR A 293 2.98 27.36 -13.40
CA THR A 293 4.23 26.92 -14.03
C THR A 293 4.28 25.41 -14.31
N ALA A 294 3.52 24.59 -13.60
CA ALA A 294 3.56 23.13 -13.74
C ALA A 294 2.80 22.56 -14.96
N TYR A 295 2.06 23.40 -15.70
CA TYR A 295 1.30 22.96 -16.88
C TYR A 295 1.85 23.46 -18.22
N MET A 296 3.00 24.11 -18.26
CA MET A 296 3.56 24.69 -19.49
C MET A 296 5.04 24.37 -19.73
N SER A 297 5.56 23.23 -19.29
CA SER A 297 6.89 22.76 -19.77
C SER A 297 6.87 21.27 -20.05
#